data_fff5c612907532472512f59e48c412b4
#
_entry.id   fff5c612907532472512f59e48c412b4
#
_cell.length_a   1.000
_cell.length_b   1.000
_cell.length_c   1.000
_cell.angle_alpha   90.00
_cell.angle_beta   90.00
_cell.angle_gamma   90.00
#
_symmetry.space_group_name_H-M   'P 1'
#
loop_
_entity.id
_entity.type
_entity.pdbx_description
1 polymer ?
#
loop_
_entity_poly.entity_id
_entity_poly.type
_entity_poly.pdbx_seq_one_letter_code
_entity_poly.pdbx_strand_id
1 'polypeptide(L)' 'MNIIEIFSKNLKKYRLEKKLSQEKLAELCSFNRTYISSLERGIRTPSLKSIEIISEKLEIDVYLLFIK' A
#
# COMPACT_ATOMS: atom_id res chain seq x y z
N MET A 1 18.29 -0.75 -1.62
CA MET A 1 16.86 -1.08 -1.71
C MET A 1 16.27 -0.50 -2.96
N ASN A 2 15.48 -1.27 -3.69
CA ASN A 2 14.83 -0.72 -4.87
C ASN A 2 13.48 -0.10 -4.51
N ILE A 3 12.88 0.60 -5.47
CA ILE A 3 11.64 1.34 -5.22
C ILE A 3 10.47 0.46 -4.81
N ILE A 4 10.44 -0.78 -5.31
CA ILE A 4 9.37 -1.72 -4.96
C ILE A 4 9.47 -2.10 -3.48
N GLU A 5 10.68 -2.38 -3.01
CA GLU A 5 10.89 -2.70 -1.60
C GLU A 5 10.52 -1.53 -0.69
N ILE A 6 10.90 -0.31 -1.11
CA ILE A 6 10.57 0.89 -0.34
C ILE A 6 9.05 1.06 -0.24
N PHE A 7 8.37 0.95 -1.37
CA PHE A 7 6.91 1.06 -1.41
C PHE A 7 6.26 -0.02 -0.55
N SER A 8 6.69 -1.26 -0.70
CA SER A 8 6.09 -2.40 0.02
C SER A 8 6.18 -2.23 1.53
N LYS A 9 7.35 -1.82 2.01
CA LYS A 9 7.56 -1.59 3.44
C LYS A 9 6.68 -0.45 3.95
N ASN A 10 6.63 0.64 3.21
CA ASN A 10 5.85 1.80 3.62
C ASN A 10 4.35 1.51 3.60
N LEU A 11 3.89 0.76 2.60
CA LEU A 11 2.48 0.38 2.53
C LEU A 11 2.08 -0.36 3.80
N LYS A 12 2.86 -1.36 4.17
CA LYS A 12 2.56 -2.14 5.39
C LYS A 12 2.64 -1.26 6.63
N LYS A 13 3.67 -0.40 6.71
CA LYS A 13 3.88 0.50 7.84
C LYS A 13 2.66 1.38 8.08
N TYR A 14 2.20 2.08 7.04
CA TYR A 14 1.10 3.01 7.20
C TYR A 14 -0.24 2.30 7.39
N ARG A 15 -0.38 1.11 6.79
CA ARG A 15 -1.57 0.30 7.03
C ARG A 15 -1.68 -0.06 8.51
N LEU A 16 -0.56 -0.51 9.10
CA LEU A 16 -0.55 -0.90 10.51
C LEU A 16 -0.74 0.30 11.43
N GLU A 17 -0.20 1.46 11.06
CA GLU A 17 -0.42 2.67 11.83
C GLU A 17 -1.89 3.06 11.89
N LYS A 18 -2.61 2.76 10.81
CA LYS A 18 -4.07 2.99 10.76
C LYS A 18 -4.85 1.85 11.40
N LYS A 19 -4.15 0.83 11.90
CA LYS A 19 -4.77 -0.34 12.54
C LYS A 19 -5.72 -1.09 11.59
N LEU A 20 -5.33 -1.15 10.33
CA LEU A 20 -6.12 -1.84 9.30
C LEU A 20 -5.51 -3.19 9.00
N SER A 21 -6.37 -4.20 8.80
CA SER A 21 -5.92 -5.47 8.24
C SER A 21 -5.73 -5.31 6.74
N GLN A 22 -5.05 -6.27 6.11
CA GLN A 22 -4.94 -6.28 4.66
C GLN A 22 -6.31 -6.33 4.01
N GLU A 23 -7.21 -7.15 4.57
CA GLU A 23 -8.57 -7.28 4.07
C GLU A 23 -9.33 -5.97 4.15
N LYS A 24 -9.20 -5.27 5.27
CA LYS A 24 -9.92 -4.01 5.46
C LYS A 24 -9.41 -2.93 4.52
N LEU A 25 -8.10 -2.82 4.35
CA LEU A 25 -7.55 -1.87 3.41
C LEU A 25 -8.01 -2.19 1.99
N ALA A 26 -7.98 -3.47 1.62
CA ALA A 26 -8.45 -3.87 0.29
C ALA A 26 -9.91 -3.46 0.09
N GLU A 27 -10.74 -3.69 1.10
CA GLU A 27 -12.15 -3.30 1.04
C GLU A 27 -12.29 -1.80 0.80
N LEU A 28 -11.56 -1.00 1.56
CA LEU A 28 -11.62 0.46 1.42
C LEU A 28 -11.18 0.91 0.03
N CYS A 29 -10.23 0.22 -0.58
CA CYS A 29 -9.70 0.56 -1.90
C CYS A 29 -10.49 -0.07 -3.04
N SER A 30 -11.47 -0.93 -2.75
CA SER A 30 -12.18 -1.74 -3.75
C SER A 30 -11.22 -2.67 -4.49
N PHE A 31 -10.20 -3.15 -3.80
CA PHE A 31 -9.27 -4.16 -4.29
C PHE A 31 -9.58 -5.47 -3.59
N ASN A 32 -9.06 -6.59 -4.11
CA ASN A 32 -9.12 -7.83 -3.35
C ASN A 32 -7.89 -7.92 -2.42
N ARG A 33 -8.01 -8.72 -1.37
CA ARG A 33 -6.96 -8.86 -0.38
C ARG A 33 -5.66 -9.41 -0.97
N THR A 34 -5.78 -10.30 -1.95
CA THR A 34 -4.61 -10.89 -2.60
C THR A 34 -3.74 -9.81 -3.25
N TYR A 35 -4.36 -8.79 -3.83
CA TYR A 35 -3.62 -7.70 -4.43
C TYR A 35 -2.82 -6.93 -3.37
N ILE A 36 -3.46 -6.56 -2.27
CA ILE A 36 -2.76 -5.86 -1.18
C ILE A 36 -1.61 -6.71 -0.65
N SER A 37 -1.87 -7.99 -0.41
CA SER A 37 -0.84 -8.91 0.07
C SER A 37 0.35 -8.97 -0.89
N SER A 38 0.08 -9.08 -2.20
CA SER A 38 1.16 -9.16 -3.18
C SER A 38 1.95 -7.87 -3.28
N LEU A 39 1.31 -6.72 -3.07
CA LEU A 39 2.01 -5.45 -3.04
C LEU A 39 2.93 -5.36 -1.82
N GLU A 40 2.45 -5.81 -0.65
CA GLU A 40 3.27 -5.77 0.56
C GLU A 40 4.44 -6.74 0.54
N ARG A 41 4.30 -7.83 -0.22
CA ARG A 41 5.40 -8.78 -0.37
C ARG A 41 6.37 -8.40 -1.49
N GLY A 42 6.08 -7.32 -2.21
CA GLY A 42 6.96 -6.86 -3.28
C GLY A 42 6.90 -7.72 -4.52
N ILE A 43 5.87 -8.55 -4.65
CA ILE A 43 5.72 -9.46 -5.80
C ILE A 43 5.09 -8.75 -6.98
N ARG A 44 4.21 -7.80 -6.72
CA ARG A 44 3.54 -7.04 -7.77
C ARG A 44 3.92 -5.57 -7.71
N THR A 45 4.00 -4.96 -8.89
CA THR A 45 4.23 -3.52 -9.01
C THR A 45 2.87 -2.83 -9.08
N PRO A 46 2.62 -1.85 -8.21
CA PRO A 46 1.34 -1.14 -8.26
C PRO A 46 1.26 -0.23 -9.48
N SER A 47 0.06 -0.02 -9.99
CA SER A 47 -0.16 1.00 -10.99
C SER A 47 -0.17 2.37 -10.29
N LEU A 48 0.01 3.44 -11.07
CA LEU A 48 -0.09 4.79 -10.51
C LEU A 48 -1.47 5.01 -9.89
N LYS A 49 -2.51 4.48 -10.53
CA LYS A 49 -3.86 4.62 -10.01
C LYS A 49 -4.02 3.92 -8.66
N SER A 50 -3.45 2.73 -8.54
CA SER A 50 -3.48 2.00 -7.26
C SER A 50 -2.78 2.79 -6.15
N ILE A 51 -1.63 3.40 -6.49
CA ILE A 51 -0.89 4.20 -5.52
C ILE A 51 -1.74 5.38 -5.05
N GLU A 52 -2.42 6.04 -5.97
CA GLU A 52 -3.29 7.17 -5.64
C GLU A 52 -4.41 6.73 -4.68
N ILE A 53 -5.09 5.64 -5.01
CA ILE A 53 -6.20 5.13 -4.20
C ILE A 53 -5.71 4.73 -2.81
N ILE A 54 -4.60 4.01 -2.75
CA ILE A 54 -4.04 3.55 -1.48
C ILE A 54 -3.70 4.73 -0.58
N SER A 55 -3.01 5.74 -1.13
CA SER A 55 -2.64 6.90 -0.33
C SER A 55 -3.85 7.66 0.18
N GLU A 56 -4.90 7.76 -0.63
CA GLU A 56 -6.16 8.39 -0.21
C GLU A 56 -6.78 7.65 0.97
N LYS A 57 -6.88 6.33 0.85
CA LYS A 57 -7.53 5.53 1.90
C LYS A 57 -6.71 5.45 3.17
N LEU A 58 -5.39 5.55 3.05
CA LEU A 58 -4.52 5.64 4.21
C LEU A 58 -4.42 7.06 4.75
N GLU A 59 -4.98 8.03 4.05
CA GLU A 59 -4.98 9.45 4.44
C GLU A 59 -3.57 9.99 4.61
N ILE A 60 -2.69 9.63 3.68
CA ILE A 60 -1.31 10.10 3.68
C ILE A 60 -0.98 10.70 2.32
N ASP A 61 0.05 11.55 2.29
CA ASP A 61 0.57 12.07 1.02
C ASP A 61 1.29 10.94 0.28
N VAL A 62 1.16 10.94 -1.04
CA VAL A 62 1.73 9.88 -1.88
C VAL A 62 3.22 9.71 -1.63
N TYR A 63 3.97 10.80 -1.46
CA TYR A 63 5.42 10.69 -1.35
C TYR A 63 5.86 9.89 -0.11
N LEU A 64 5.01 9.80 0.91
CA LEU A 64 5.36 9.02 2.10
C LEU A 64 5.51 7.53 1.80
N LEU A 65 4.91 7.05 0.72
CA LEU A 65 5.06 5.66 0.33
C LEU A 65 6.42 5.38 -0.30
N PHE A 66 7.21 6.41 -0.59
CA PHE A 66 8.48 6.26 -1.30
C PHE A 66 9.69 6.79 -0.53
N ILE A 67 9.53 7.07 0.76
CA ILE A 67 10.64 7.51 1.62
C ILE A 67 11.26 6.29 2.29
N LYS A 68 12.57 6.20 2.22
CA LYS A 68 13.31 5.11 2.86
C LYS A 68 13.16 5.11 4.37
#